data_57136c4a0eeafef1f85a4257c91d32fd
#
_entry.id   57136c4a0eeafef1f85a4257c91d32fd
#
_cell.length_a   1.000
_cell.length_b   1.000
_cell.length_c   1.000
_cell.angle_alpha   90.00
_cell.angle_beta   90.00
_cell.angle_gamma   90.00
#
_symmetry.space_group_name_H-M   'P 1'
#
loop_
_entity.id
_entity.type
_entity.pdbx_description
1 polymer ?
#
loop_
_entity_poly.entity_id
_entity_poly.type
_entity_poly.pdbx_seq_one_letter_code
_entity_poly.pdbx_strand_id
1 'polypeptide(L)'
;MLKRIMGWLRPSGAKGGALALVLIGVVATAAFFGGFNVFAHYTNRTEFCVSCHEMEKGPYTELKKTLHYNNRTGVRAGCADCHVPKEFGPKLAAKVMAAKDVWHHLLGTIDTPEKFEAQRLTMAKRVW
;
A
#
# COMPACT_ATOMS: atom_id res chain seq x y z
N MET A 1 -13.08 32.64 2.87
CA MET A 1 -12.25 32.05 1.80
C MET A 1 -13.01 31.06 0.93
N LEU A 2 -13.79 30.15 1.50
CA LEU A 2 -14.55 29.11 0.74
C LEU A 2 -15.53 29.69 -0.31
N LYS A 3 -16.23 30.77 0.00
CA LYS A 3 -17.16 31.44 -0.96
C LYS A 3 -16.48 32.04 -2.20
N ARG A 4 -15.21 32.43 -2.09
CA ARG A 4 -14.43 32.93 -3.24
C ARG A 4 -14.00 31.82 -4.18
N ILE A 5 -13.68 30.66 -3.66
CA ILE A 5 -13.31 29.46 -4.46
C ILE A 5 -14.55 28.92 -5.17
N MET A 6 -15.71 28.88 -4.49
CA MET A 6 -16.97 28.44 -5.10
C MET A 6 -17.51 29.40 -6.19
N GLY A 7 -17.17 30.69 -6.11
CA GLY A 7 -17.54 31.67 -7.15
C GLY A 7 -16.76 31.48 -8.49
N TRP A 8 -15.56 30.93 -8.40
CA TRP A 8 -14.70 30.64 -9.55
C TRP A 8 -15.15 29.37 -10.32
N LEU A 9 -15.85 28.47 -9.61
CA LEU A 9 -16.41 27.23 -10.16
C LEU A 9 -17.82 27.40 -10.76
N ARG A 10 -18.38 28.66 -10.80
CA ARG A 10 -19.64 28.94 -11.48
C ARG A 10 -19.37 29.15 -12.99
N PRO A 11 -19.62 28.16 -13.85
CA PRO A 11 -19.41 28.28 -15.26
C PRO A 11 -20.47 29.21 -15.84
N SER A 12 -20.04 30.24 -16.51
CA SER A 12 -20.88 31.21 -17.22
C SER A 12 -21.45 30.64 -18.54
N GLY A 13 -22.03 29.46 -18.46
CA GLY A 13 -22.67 28.79 -19.59
C GLY A 13 -22.50 27.26 -19.52
N ALA A 14 -23.46 26.52 -20.09
CA ALA A 14 -23.48 25.05 -20.04
C ALA A 14 -22.19 24.43 -20.64
N LYS A 15 -21.60 25.03 -21.65
CA LYS A 15 -20.35 24.55 -22.29
C LYS A 15 -19.12 24.78 -21.41
N GLY A 16 -19.02 25.88 -20.69
CA GLY A 16 -17.93 26.16 -19.77
C GLY A 16 -17.98 25.24 -18.54
N GLY A 17 -19.19 24.87 -18.08
CA GLY A 17 -19.39 23.92 -17.01
C GLY A 17 -18.93 22.52 -17.36
N ALA A 18 -19.27 22.05 -18.55
CA ALA A 18 -18.84 20.72 -19.00
C ALA A 18 -17.31 20.63 -19.10
N LEU A 19 -16.66 21.64 -19.68
CA LEU A 19 -15.20 21.67 -19.78
C LEU A 19 -14.52 21.66 -18.39
N ALA A 20 -15.03 22.48 -17.47
CA ALA A 20 -14.49 22.50 -16.10
C ALA A 20 -14.61 21.15 -15.39
N LEU A 21 -15.75 20.47 -15.52
CA LEU A 21 -15.95 19.14 -14.96
C LEU A 21 -14.99 18.10 -15.57
N VAL A 22 -14.78 18.13 -16.88
CA VAL A 22 -13.80 17.25 -17.54
C VAL A 22 -12.39 17.52 -17.03
N LEU A 23 -11.96 18.76 -16.93
CA LEU A 23 -10.64 19.13 -16.43
C LEU A 23 -10.45 18.69 -14.96
N ILE A 24 -11.46 18.90 -14.12
CA ILE A 24 -11.43 18.42 -12.72
C ILE A 24 -11.32 16.90 -12.69
N GLY A 25 -12.09 16.19 -13.53
CA GLY A 25 -12.03 14.74 -13.62
C GLY A 25 -10.65 14.24 -14.04
N VAL A 26 -10.04 14.85 -15.05
CA VAL A 26 -8.68 14.50 -15.51
C VAL A 26 -7.65 14.72 -14.40
N VAL A 27 -7.68 15.89 -13.76
CA VAL A 27 -6.74 16.20 -12.65
C VAL A 27 -6.94 15.25 -11.46
N ALA A 28 -8.18 15.00 -11.07
CA ALA A 28 -8.50 14.09 -9.97
C ALA A 28 -8.03 12.64 -10.26
N THR A 29 -8.25 12.19 -11.50
CA THR A 29 -7.80 10.87 -11.96
C THR A 29 -6.26 10.76 -11.94
N ALA A 30 -5.58 11.75 -12.50
CA ALA A 30 -4.13 11.80 -12.50
C ALA A 30 -3.54 11.84 -11.07
N ALA A 31 -4.13 12.64 -10.20
CA ALA A 31 -3.74 12.73 -8.80
C ALA A 31 -3.98 11.41 -8.05
N PHE A 32 -5.12 10.75 -8.30
CA PHE A 32 -5.42 9.45 -7.69
C PHE A 32 -4.43 8.36 -8.13
N PHE A 33 -4.24 8.17 -9.43
CA PHE A 33 -3.32 7.14 -9.93
C PHE A 33 -1.86 7.47 -9.61
N GLY A 34 -1.46 8.72 -9.74
CA GLY A 34 -0.12 9.18 -9.36
C GLY A 34 0.15 8.98 -7.87
N GLY A 35 -0.75 9.46 -7.02
CA GLY A 35 -0.66 9.29 -5.57
C GLY A 35 -0.66 7.83 -5.14
N PHE A 36 -1.54 7.01 -5.73
CA PHE A 36 -1.57 5.57 -5.47
C PHE A 36 -0.25 4.89 -5.86
N ASN A 37 0.34 5.23 -7.01
CA ASN A 37 1.63 4.65 -7.41
C ASN A 37 2.76 5.03 -6.45
N VAL A 38 2.85 6.29 -6.06
CA VAL A 38 3.84 6.76 -5.07
C VAL A 38 3.65 6.04 -3.74
N PHE A 39 2.42 5.96 -3.23
CA PHE A 39 2.07 5.24 -2.01
C PHE A 39 2.42 3.75 -2.12
N ALA A 40 2.03 3.09 -3.21
CA ALA A 40 2.33 1.67 -3.42
C ALA A 40 3.83 1.41 -3.50
N HIS A 41 4.59 2.28 -4.19
CA HIS A 41 6.04 2.17 -4.29
C HIS A 41 6.70 2.32 -2.91
N TYR A 42 6.28 3.30 -2.12
CA TYR A 42 6.80 3.52 -0.78
C TYR A 42 6.51 2.34 0.15
N THR A 43 5.25 1.87 0.17
CA THR A 43 4.81 0.76 1.04
C THR A 43 5.23 -0.62 0.55
N ASN A 44 5.85 -0.75 -0.63
CA ASN A 44 6.45 -1.98 -1.12
C ASN A 44 7.92 -2.15 -0.72
N ARG A 45 8.53 -1.13 -0.15
CA ARG A 45 9.92 -1.24 0.31
C ARG A 45 10.01 -2.20 1.49
N THR A 46 11.09 -2.98 1.53
CA THR A 46 11.34 -3.90 2.66
C THR A 46 11.42 -3.13 3.98
N GLU A 47 12.03 -1.94 3.98
CA GLU A 47 12.16 -1.06 5.14
C GLU A 47 10.81 -0.67 5.73
N PHE A 48 9.78 -0.47 4.88
CA PHE A 48 8.42 -0.20 5.34
C PHE A 48 7.82 -1.43 6.04
N CYS A 49 8.01 -2.63 5.48
CA CYS A 49 7.48 -3.86 6.07
C CYS A 49 8.14 -4.17 7.42
N VAL A 50 9.45 -3.97 7.53
CA VAL A 50 10.21 -4.25 8.76
C VAL A 50 10.18 -3.11 9.78
N SER A 51 9.45 -2.03 9.51
CA SER A 51 9.21 -0.98 10.51
C SER A 51 8.36 -1.47 11.69
N CYS A 52 7.61 -2.56 11.50
CA CYS A 52 6.96 -3.29 12.60
C CYS A 52 7.93 -4.34 13.15
N HIS A 53 8.14 -4.33 14.46
CA HIS A 53 9.14 -5.19 15.12
C HIS A 53 8.82 -6.69 15.02
N GLU A 54 7.55 -7.06 14.86
CA GLU A 54 7.15 -8.46 14.63
C GLU A 54 7.67 -8.95 13.27
N MET A 55 7.58 -8.10 12.25
CA MET A 55 8.06 -8.42 10.92
C MET A 55 9.58 -8.46 10.86
N GLU A 56 10.27 -7.60 11.60
CA GLU A 56 11.72 -7.56 11.67
C GLU A 56 12.28 -8.81 12.37
N LYS A 57 11.77 -9.14 13.56
CA LYS A 57 12.28 -10.24 14.40
C LYS A 57 11.92 -11.62 13.87
N GLY A 58 10.75 -11.78 13.26
CA GLY A 58 10.26 -13.05 12.70
C GLY A 58 10.59 -13.18 11.20
N PRO A 59 9.64 -12.85 10.31
CA PRO A 59 9.72 -13.14 8.88
C PRO A 59 10.98 -12.61 8.19
N TYR A 60 11.47 -11.43 8.56
CA TYR A 60 12.66 -10.87 7.94
C TYR A 60 13.94 -11.59 8.32
N THR A 61 14.07 -12.05 9.58
CA THR A 61 15.22 -12.86 10.00
C THR A 61 15.21 -14.23 9.32
N GLU A 62 14.05 -14.81 9.05
CA GLU A 62 13.90 -16.02 8.26
C GLU A 62 14.28 -15.80 6.80
N LEU A 63 13.75 -14.73 6.16
CA LEU A 63 14.08 -14.37 4.79
C LEU A 63 15.59 -14.24 4.57
N LYS A 64 16.30 -13.60 5.49
CA LYS A 64 17.76 -13.42 5.41
C LYS A 64 18.56 -14.73 5.36
N LYS A 65 17.98 -15.82 5.83
CA LYS A 65 18.60 -17.16 5.82
C LYS A 65 18.32 -17.94 4.54
N THR A 66 17.41 -17.45 3.69
CA THR A 66 17.02 -18.12 2.45
C THR A 66 17.95 -17.78 1.28
N LEU A 67 17.95 -18.64 0.25
CA LEU A 67 18.64 -18.38 -1.01
C LEU A 67 18.07 -17.19 -1.79
N HIS A 68 16.81 -16.80 -1.53
CA HIS A 68 16.20 -15.62 -2.14
C HIS A 68 16.83 -14.31 -1.67
N TYR A 69 17.40 -14.30 -0.48
CA TYR A 69 18.09 -13.14 0.08
C TYR A 69 19.61 -13.26 0.02
N ASN A 70 20.14 -14.44 0.32
CA ASN A 70 21.58 -14.69 0.39
C ASN A 70 22.01 -15.65 -0.71
N ASN A 71 22.37 -15.10 -1.88
CA ASN A 71 22.74 -15.84 -3.07
C ASN A 71 24.02 -15.31 -3.72
N ARG A 72 24.56 -16.08 -4.64
CA ARG A 72 25.84 -15.77 -5.33
C ARG A 72 25.74 -14.57 -6.29
N THR A 73 24.55 -14.20 -6.74
CA THR A 73 24.35 -13.11 -7.71
C THR A 73 24.26 -11.75 -7.07
N GLY A 74 24.06 -11.68 -5.75
CA GLY A 74 23.83 -10.44 -5.01
C GLY A 74 22.42 -9.83 -5.21
N VAL A 75 21.57 -10.41 -6.06
CA VAL A 75 20.18 -9.98 -6.25
C VAL A 75 19.34 -10.50 -5.10
N ARG A 76 18.72 -9.61 -4.36
CA ARG A 76 17.90 -9.94 -3.17
C ARG A 76 16.43 -9.74 -3.45
N ALA A 77 15.61 -10.72 -3.12
CA ALA A 77 14.16 -10.56 -3.13
C ALA A 77 13.71 -9.76 -1.92
N GLY A 78 12.87 -8.75 -2.13
CA GLY A 78 12.18 -8.02 -1.07
C GLY A 78 10.85 -8.67 -0.72
N CYS A 79 10.24 -8.23 0.38
CA CYS A 79 8.95 -8.75 0.84
C CYS A 79 7.86 -8.63 -0.24
N ALA A 80 7.80 -7.48 -0.92
CA ALA A 80 6.82 -7.20 -1.95
C ALA A 80 6.98 -8.05 -3.22
N ASP A 81 8.15 -8.63 -3.46
CA ASP A 81 8.37 -9.46 -4.67
C ASP A 81 7.56 -10.75 -4.64
N CYS A 82 7.29 -11.27 -3.44
CA CYS A 82 6.48 -12.46 -3.22
C CYS A 82 5.06 -12.14 -2.75
N HIS A 83 4.89 -11.07 -1.94
CA HIS A 83 3.64 -10.80 -1.24
C HIS A 83 2.75 -9.74 -1.90
N VAL A 84 3.21 -9.06 -2.95
CA VAL A 84 2.43 -8.01 -3.63
C VAL A 84 2.30 -8.33 -5.12
N PRO A 85 1.08 -8.59 -5.62
CA PRO A 85 0.84 -8.81 -7.04
C PRO A 85 1.30 -7.64 -7.90
N LYS A 86 1.69 -7.92 -9.14
CA LYS A 86 2.17 -6.90 -10.09
C LYS A 86 1.01 -6.15 -10.75
N GLU A 87 -0.13 -6.83 -11.01
CA GLU A 87 -1.31 -6.26 -11.64
C GLU A 87 -2.02 -5.26 -10.73
N PHE A 88 -2.59 -4.22 -11.31
CA PHE A 88 -3.19 -3.10 -10.57
C PHE A 88 -4.34 -3.54 -9.64
N GLY A 89 -5.30 -4.31 -10.15
CA GLY A 89 -6.46 -4.76 -9.36
C GLY A 89 -6.08 -5.63 -8.15
N PRO A 90 -5.38 -6.75 -8.36
CA PRO A 90 -4.88 -7.58 -7.26
C PRO A 90 -3.96 -6.82 -6.30
N LYS A 91 -3.11 -5.91 -6.80
CA LYS A 91 -2.27 -5.04 -5.97
C LYS A 91 -3.10 -4.15 -5.04
N LEU A 92 -4.14 -3.52 -5.57
CA LEU A 92 -5.05 -2.70 -4.77
C LEU A 92 -5.74 -3.54 -3.68
N ALA A 93 -6.25 -4.71 -4.04
CA ALA A 93 -6.88 -5.64 -3.10
C ALA A 93 -5.90 -6.06 -1.99
N ALA A 94 -4.66 -6.42 -2.35
CA ALA A 94 -3.61 -6.77 -1.38
C ALA A 94 -3.32 -5.61 -0.41
N LYS A 95 -3.28 -4.36 -0.90
CA LYS A 95 -3.08 -3.18 -0.04
C LYS A 95 -4.24 -2.94 0.93
N VAL A 96 -5.47 -3.13 0.47
CA VAL A 96 -6.66 -3.02 1.34
C VAL A 96 -6.65 -4.12 2.41
N MET A 97 -6.26 -5.35 2.05
CA MET A 97 -6.15 -6.45 3.01
C MET A 97 -5.04 -6.20 4.04
N ALA A 98 -3.86 -5.72 3.59
CA ALA A 98 -2.75 -5.37 4.48
C ALA A 98 -3.10 -4.24 5.46
N ALA A 99 -3.98 -3.31 5.08
CA ALA A 99 -4.47 -2.28 5.99
C ALA A 99 -5.18 -2.85 7.23
N LYS A 100 -5.82 -4.00 7.11
CA LYS A 100 -6.41 -4.71 8.26
C LYS A 100 -5.34 -5.18 9.25
N ASP A 101 -4.21 -5.67 8.75
CA ASP A 101 -3.15 -6.17 9.62
C ASP A 101 -2.48 -5.00 10.36
N VAL A 102 -2.29 -3.85 9.70
CA VAL A 102 -1.88 -2.61 10.34
C VAL A 102 -2.87 -2.17 11.42
N TRP A 103 -4.18 -2.27 11.15
CA TRP A 103 -5.22 -1.97 12.12
C TRP A 103 -5.18 -2.90 13.33
N HIS A 104 -4.99 -4.21 13.11
CA HIS A 104 -4.83 -5.21 14.17
C HIS A 104 -3.57 -4.97 15.02
N HIS A 105 -2.48 -4.50 14.40
CA HIS A 105 -1.28 -4.08 15.13
C HIS A 105 -1.59 -2.88 16.05
N LEU A 106 -2.26 -1.85 15.53
CA LEU A 106 -2.63 -0.67 16.32
C LEU A 106 -3.59 -0.99 17.47
N LEU A 107 -4.44 -2.00 17.31
CA LEU A 107 -5.33 -2.50 18.37
C LEU A 107 -4.64 -3.42 19.38
N GLY A 108 -3.36 -3.73 19.20
CA GLY A 108 -2.61 -4.61 20.11
C GLY A 108 -2.99 -6.09 20.02
N THR A 109 -3.63 -6.52 18.91
CA THR A 109 -4.02 -7.93 18.73
C THR A 109 -2.91 -8.79 18.14
N ILE A 110 -1.92 -8.17 17.49
CA ILE A 110 -0.74 -8.82 16.89
C ILE A 110 0.56 -8.07 17.19
N ASP A 111 0.57 -7.27 18.23
CA ASP A 111 1.68 -6.37 18.61
C ASP A 111 2.84 -7.08 19.32
N THR A 112 2.71 -8.36 19.67
CA THR A 112 3.79 -9.14 20.26
C THR A 112 4.16 -10.33 19.38
N PRO A 113 5.42 -10.81 19.43
CA PRO A 113 5.85 -11.96 18.63
C PRO A 113 4.96 -13.19 18.83
N GLU A 114 4.53 -13.46 20.06
CA GLU A 114 3.69 -14.61 20.38
C GLU A 114 2.30 -14.51 19.75
N LYS A 115 1.67 -13.33 19.84
CA LYS A 115 0.37 -13.07 19.22
C LYS A 115 0.47 -13.10 17.69
N PHE A 116 1.55 -12.57 17.13
CA PHE A 116 1.81 -12.61 15.71
C PHE A 116 1.96 -14.06 15.22
N GLU A 117 2.79 -14.86 15.84
CA GLU A 117 3.01 -16.27 15.46
C GLU A 117 1.72 -17.10 15.56
N ALA A 118 0.88 -16.87 16.57
CA ALA A 118 -0.42 -17.54 16.69
C ALA A 118 -1.36 -17.28 15.52
N GLN A 119 -1.24 -16.11 14.87
CA GLN A 119 -2.10 -15.70 13.74
C GLN A 119 -1.40 -15.77 12.38
N ARG A 120 -0.09 -16.01 12.34
CA ARG A 120 0.75 -15.96 11.15
C ARG A 120 0.20 -16.76 9.97
N LEU A 121 -0.19 -18.03 10.20
CA LEU A 121 -0.73 -18.89 9.14
C LEU A 121 -2.09 -18.41 8.63
N THR A 122 -2.92 -17.83 9.49
CA THR A 122 -4.22 -17.28 9.11
C THR A 122 -4.06 -16.02 8.26
N MET A 123 -3.10 -15.16 8.60
CA MET A 123 -2.75 -13.98 7.82
C MET A 123 -2.14 -14.36 6.47
N ALA A 124 -1.22 -15.30 6.43
CA ALA A 124 -0.58 -15.78 5.21
C ALA A 124 -1.58 -16.32 4.18
N LYS A 125 -2.59 -17.07 4.60
CA LYS A 125 -3.64 -17.62 3.71
C LYS A 125 -4.49 -16.53 3.03
N ARG A 126 -4.49 -15.31 3.52
CA ARG A 126 -5.26 -14.20 2.93
C ARG A 126 -4.54 -13.50 1.78
N VAL A 127 -3.27 -13.74 1.61
CA VAL A 127 -2.40 -13.05 0.63
C VAL A 127 -2.20 -13.87 -0.64
N TRP A 128 -2.61 -15.14 -0.65
CA TRP A 128 -2.46 -16.09 -1.79
C TRP A 128 -3.79 -16.49 -2.35
#